data_660dcb7813d50c41c2efb1aff5398860
#
_entry.id   660dcb7813d50c41c2efb1aff5398860
#
_cell.length_a   1.000
_cell.length_b   1.000
_cell.length_c   1.000
_cell.angle_alpha   90.00
_cell.angle_beta   90.00
_cell.angle_gamma   90.00
#
_symmetry.space_group_name_H-M   'P 1'
#
loop_
_entity.id
_entity.type
_entity.pdbx_description
1 polymer ?
#
loop_
_entity_poly.entity_id
_entity_poly.type
_entity_poly.pdbx_seq_one_letter_code
_entity_poly.pdbx_strand_id
1 'polypeptide(L)'
;MDISTVWEDLAWDNGGKIIYLILDGAGGLPDSEKGGTELQVAQTPNLDRIAQDSSCGLLEMVGPGITPGSGPGHLALFGYDPLRCPVGRGILSALGIDFDLQENDIAARVNFATCDRNGKVTDRRAGRINTNTNQRLCQKIKEKVTLDFDGEYFFETVSEHRAVFILRGSGLGGNLLDTDPQTTGTTPLEPQAQSQDSQKTATLVRSFIEQLKQVLADEDSANMILMRGFERYQPFRSLADRFKLKGVCVADYPMYRGVSRLLGMDILPRGR
;
A
#
# COMPACT_ATOMS: atom_id res chain seq x y z
N MET A 1 -14.15 1.35 28.26
CA MET A 1 -12.83 0.67 28.32
C MET A 1 -12.57 0.11 26.95
N ASP A 2 -11.43 0.40 26.35
CA ASP A 2 -11.05 -0.15 25.04
C ASP A 2 -10.44 -1.55 25.24
N ILE A 3 -11.01 -2.58 24.62
CA ILE A 3 -10.53 -3.97 24.76
C ILE A 3 -9.06 -4.11 24.31
N SER A 4 -8.63 -3.29 23.35
CA SER A 4 -7.24 -3.31 22.88
C SER A 4 -6.24 -2.91 23.96
N THR A 5 -6.61 -1.96 24.83
CA THR A 5 -5.79 -1.58 25.99
C THR A 5 -5.67 -2.71 26.99
N VAL A 6 -6.76 -3.45 27.20
CA VAL A 6 -6.75 -4.63 28.10
C VAL A 6 -5.80 -5.71 27.58
N TRP A 7 -5.78 -5.96 26.26
CA TRP A 7 -4.84 -6.93 25.68
C TRP A 7 -3.39 -6.50 25.80
N GLU A 8 -3.11 -5.21 25.67
CA GLU A 8 -1.76 -4.66 25.86
C GLU A 8 -1.29 -4.83 27.31
N ASP A 9 -2.17 -4.59 28.28
CA ASP A 9 -1.86 -4.74 29.71
C ASP A 9 -1.65 -6.21 30.11
N LEU A 10 -2.34 -7.13 29.43
CA LEU A 10 -2.23 -8.57 29.67
C LEU A 10 -1.05 -9.22 28.94
N ALA A 11 -0.47 -8.51 27.95
CA ALA A 11 0.64 -9.04 27.17
C ALA A 11 1.94 -9.14 28.02
N TRP A 12 2.57 -10.32 28.03
CA TRP A 12 3.83 -10.55 28.70
C TRP A 12 4.72 -11.46 27.86
N ASP A 13 6.03 -11.27 27.98
CA ASP A 13 7.03 -12.09 27.30
C ASP A 13 7.24 -13.40 28.07
N ASN A 14 6.90 -14.51 27.47
CA ASN A 14 7.10 -15.86 28.01
C ASN A 14 8.25 -16.62 27.32
N GLY A 15 9.01 -15.97 26.46
CA GLY A 15 10.08 -16.57 25.66
C GLY A 15 9.59 -17.46 24.51
N GLY A 16 8.27 -17.56 24.30
CA GLY A 16 7.65 -18.34 23.23
C GLY A 16 7.90 -17.73 21.84
N LYS A 17 7.67 -18.53 20.80
CA LYS A 17 7.78 -18.06 19.40
C LYS A 17 6.47 -18.31 18.67
N ILE A 18 6.03 -17.32 17.91
CA ILE A 18 4.83 -17.40 17.08
C ILE A 18 5.29 -17.30 15.62
N ILE A 19 4.86 -18.24 14.79
CA ILE A 19 5.14 -18.24 13.35
C ILE A 19 3.81 -18.03 12.62
N TYR A 20 3.72 -16.93 11.87
CA TYR A 20 2.63 -16.69 10.93
C TYR A 20 3.09 -17.05 9.52
N LEU A 21 2.48 -18.07 8.92
CA LEU A 21 2.60 -18.36 7.49
C LEU A 21 1.34 -17.83 6.80
N ILE A 22 1.47 -16.71 6.09
CA ILE A 22 0.34 -16.04 5.44
C ILE A 22 0.35 -16.34 3.96
N LEU A 23 -0.69 -17.02 3.46
CA LEU A 23 -0.94 -17.28 2.06
C LEU A 23 -2.05 -16.33 1.60
N ASP A 24 -1.67 -15.07 1.29
CA ASP A 24 -2.63 -14.05 0.90
C ASP A 24 -3.26 -14.37 -0.47
N GLY A 25 -4.59 -14.31 -0.54
CA GLY A 25 -5.36 -14.60 -1.74
C GLY A 25 -5.56 -16.09 -2.06
N ALA A 26 -5.21 -17.00 -1.15
CA ALA A 26 -5.39 -18.44 -1.36
C ALA A 26 -6.85 -18.91 -1.22
N GLY A 27 -7.72 -18.14 -0.58
CA GLY A 27 -9.14 -18.44 -0.46
C GLY A 27 -9.90 -18.10 -1.73
N GLY A 28 -10.83 -18.97 -2.13
CA GLY A 28 -11.69 -18.76 -3.27
C GLY A 28 -13.08 -19.36 -3.09
N LEU A 29 -13.98 -19.06 -4.02
CA LEU A 29 -15.29 -19.70 -4.08
C LEU A 29 -15.21 -21.06 -4.78
N PRO A 30 -16.05 -22.03 -4.43
CA PRO A 30 -16.09 -23.30 -5.13
C PRO A 30 -16.39 -23.11 -6.62
N ASP A 31 -15.58 -23.74 -7.47
CA ASP A 31 -15.75 -23.80 -8.91
C ASP A 31 -16.15 -25.24 -9.28
N SER A 32 -17.36 -25.40 -9.84
CA SER A 32 -17.88 -26.71 -10.20
C SER A 32 -17.09 -27.39 -11.31
N GLU A 33 -16.47 -26.63 -12.22
CA GLU A 33 -15.64 -27.18 -13.31
C GLU A 33 -14.28 -27.68 -12.79
N LYS A 34 -13.78 -27.07 -11.73
CA LYS A 34 -12.51 -27.44 -11.08
C LYS A 34 -12.68 -28.43 -9.93
N GLY A 35 -13.90 -28.67 -9.50
CA GLY A 35 -14.23 -29.65 -8.43
C GLY A 35 -14.14 -29.10 -7.00
N GLY A 36 -14.03 -27.78 -6.81
CA GLY A 36 -13.97 -27.15 -5.50
C GLY A 36 -13.26 -25.81 -5.49
N THR A 37 -12.88 -25.34 -4.30
CA THR A 37 -12.01 -24.15 -4.15
C THR A 37 -10.57 -24.49 -4.52
N GLU A 38 -9.73 -23.49 -4.72
CA GLU A 38 -8.29 -23.66 -5.01
C GLU A 38 -7.61 -24.51 -3.93
N LEU A 39 -7.94 -24.30 -2.64
CA LEU A 39 -7.38 -25.06 -1.52
C LEU A 39 -7.88 -26.51 -1.48
N GLN A 40 -9.14 -26.76 -1.89
CA GLN A 40 -9.69 -28.13 -1.94
C GLN A 40 -9.08 -28.96 -3.07
N VAL A 41 -8.73 -28.32 -4.20
CA VAL A 41 -8.20 -29.02 -5.36
C VAL A 41 -6.67 -29.12 -5.32
N ALA A 42 -6.00 -28.24 -4.63
CA ALA A 42 -4.55 -28.24 -4.50
C ALA A 42 -4.04 -29.47 -3.75
N GLN A 43 -2.93 -30.04 -4.21
CA GLN A 43 -2.25 -31.14 -3.52
C GLN A 43 -1.32 -30.56 -2.45
N THR A 44 -1.81 -30.47 -1.21
CA THR A 44 -1.11 -29.84 -0.08
C THR A 44 -0.93 -30.80 1.12
N PRO A 45 -0.26 -31.97 0.93
CA PRO A 45 -0.25 -33.04 1.95
C PRO A 45 0.33 -32.60 3.31
N ASN A 46 1.25 -31.66 3.32
CA ASN A 46 1.79 -31.14 4.58
C ASN A 46 0.83 -30.20 5.29
N LEU A 47 0.15 -29.28 4.56
CA LEU A 47 -0.88 -28.42 5.14
C LEU A 47 -2.09 -29.24 5.59
N ASP A 48 -2.49 -30.24 4.80
CA ASP A 48 -3.61 -31.14 5.14
C ASP A 48 -3.34 -31.87 6.46
N ARG A 49 -2.13 -32.39 6.63
CA ARG A 49 -1.72 -33.05 7.89
C ARG A 49 -1.72 -32.07 9.07
N ILE A 50 -1.18 -30.86 8.89
CA ILE A 50 -1.19 -29.83 9.95
C ILE A 50 -2.63 -29.48 10.32
N ALA A 51 -3.51 -29.30 9.33
CA ALA A 51 -4.91 -28.99 9.57
C ALA A 51 -5.65 -30.10 10.34
N GLN A 52 -5.35 -31.39 10.07
CA GLN A 52 -5.91 -32.53 10.78
C GLN A 52 -5.51 -32.57 12.27
N ASP A 53 -4.29 -32.16 12.58
CA ASP A 53 -3.72 -32.22 13.93
C ASP A 53 -3.86 -30.89 14.70
N SER A 54 -4.56 -29.89 14.14
CA SER A 54 -4.63 -28.53 14.68
C SER A 54 -6.06 -28.02 14.82
N SER A 55 -6.23 -26.93 15.55
CA SER A 55 -7.49 -26.19 15.57
C SER A 55 -7.60 -25.31 14.33
N CYS A 56 -8.68 -25.49 13.57
CA CYS A 56 -8.99 -24.68 12.38
C CYS A 56 -10.20 -23.78 12.64
N GLY A 57 -10.26 -22.65 11.95
CA GLY A 57 -11.37 -21.71 12.06
C GLY A 57 -11.40 -20.68 10.95
N LEU A 58 -12.38 -19.80 11.00
CA LEU A 58 -12.51 -18.64 10.14
C LEU A 58 -12.25 -17.38 10.95
N LEU A 59 -11.54 -16.42 10.35
CA LEU A 59 -11.26 -15.12 10.94
C LEU A 59 -11.91 -14.02 10.12
N GLU A 60 -12.70 -13.20 10.78
CA GLU A 60 -13.26 -12.00 10.20
C GLU A 60 -12.33 -10.83 10.50
N MET A 61 -11.68 -10.30 9.45
CA MET A 61 -10.55 -9.39 9.60
C MET A 61 -10.96 -7.97 10.01
N VAL A 62 -12.09 -7.48 9.50
CA VAL A 62 -12.54 -6.10 9.74
C VAL A 62 -13.93 -6.08 10.35
N GLY A 63 -14.87 -6.76 9.72
CA GLY A 63 -16.27 -6.85 10.16
C GLY A 63 -17.16 -7.43 9.07
N PRO A 64 -18.40 -7.84 9.44
CA PRO A 64 -19.34 -8.48 8.53
C PRO A 64 -19.58 -7.66 7.27
N GLY A 65 -19.44 -8.28 6.10
CA GLY A 65 -19.69 -7.64 4.81
C GLY A 65 -18.61 -6.66 4.35
N ILE A 66 -17.51 -6.49 5.10
CA ILE A 66 -16.40 -5.64 4.72
C ILE A 66 -15.28 -6.51 4.14
N THR A 67 -15.03 -6.40 2.83
CA THR A 67 -13.89 -7.04 2.19
C THR A 67 -12.62 -6.23 2.48
N PRO A 68 -11.68 -6.73 3.30
CA PRO A 68 -10.47 -6.01 3.60
C PRO A 68 -9.53 -5.98 2.38
N GLY A 69 -8.90 -4.82 2.14
CA GLY A 69 -7.69 -4.80 1.34
C GLY A 69 -6.54 -5.43 2.12
N SER A 70 -5.45 -5.81 1.44
CA SER A 70 -4.34 -6.52 2.11
C SER A 70 -3.70 -5.71 3.25
N GLY A 71 -3.62 -4.38 3.17
CA GLY A 71 -3.13 -3.54 4.27
C GLY A 71 -3.98 -3.67 5.54
N PRO A 72 -5.28 -3.31 5.49
CA PRO A 72 -6.19 -3.47 6.63
C PRO A 72 -6.29 -4.91 7.14
N GLY A 73 -6.29 -5.89 6.24
CA GLY A 73 -6.30 -7.31 6.63
C GLY A 73 -5.08 -7.72 7.45
N HIS A 74 -3.89 -7.31 7.05
CA HIS A 74 -2.67 -7.60 7.82
C HIS A 74 -2.62 -6.83 9.15
N LEU A 75 -3.09 -5.56 9.18
CA LEU A 75 -3.21 -4.85 10.46
C LEU A 75 -4.09 -5.62 11.44
N ALA A 76 -5.25 -6.12 10.98
CA ALA A 76 -6.14 -6.91 11.82
C ALA A 76 -5.48 -8.22 12.31
N LEU A 77 -4.76 -8.94 11.42
CA LEU A 77 -3.98 -10.13 11.81
C LEU A 77 -2.97 -9.86 12.93
N PHE A 78 -2.39 -8.66 12.94
CA PHE A 78 -1.40 -8.27 13.94
C PHE A 78 -2.03 -7.56 15.16
N GLY A 79 -3.37 -7.59 15.30
CA GLY A 79 -4.05 -7.02 16.47
C GLY A 79 -4.24 -5.51 16.44
N TYR A 80 -4.17 -4.88 15.27
CA TYR A 80 -4.50 -3.47 15.08
C TYR A 80 -5.87 -3.35 14.44
N ASP A 81 -6.76 -2.59 15.06
CA ASP A 81 -8.08 -2.32 14.49
C ASP A 81 -7.96 -1.42 13.24
N PRO A 82 -8.20 -1.93 12.02
CA PRO A 82 -8.02 -1.17 10.81
C PRO A 82 -9.04 -0.03 10.63
N LEU A 83 -10.13 -0.01 11.39
CA LEU A 83 -11.10 1.08 11.40
C LEU A 83 -10.63 2.26 12.27
N ARG A 84 -9.83 1.96 13.30
CA ARG A 84 -9.24 2.97 14.19
C ARG A 84 -7.84 3.41 13.78
N CYS A 85 -7.16 2.54 13.06
CA CYS A 85 -5.80 2.74 12.57
C CYS A 85 -5.78 2.67 11.04
N PRO A 86 -6.51 3.56 10.33
CA PRO A 86 -6.45 3.57 8.88
C PRO A 86 -5.04 3.89 8.43
N VAL A 87 -4.59 3.28 7.35
CA VAL A 87 -3.31 3.57 6.73
C VAL A 87 -3.44 3.62 5.21
N GLY A 88 -3.02 4.74 4.64
CA GLY A 88 -3.05 4.98 3.22
C GLY A 88 -2.07 4.07 2.46
N ARG A 89 -2.45 3.72 1.24
CA ARG A 89 -1.60 2.88 0.36
C ARG A 89 -0.27 3.54 0.01
N GLY A 90 -0.21 4.88 0.05
CA GLY A 90 1.01 5.65 -0.14
C GLY A 90 2.04 5.33 0.94
N ILE A 91 1.64 5.39 2.19
CA ILE A 91 2.49 5.09 3.36
C ILE A 91 3.06 3.67 3.25
N LEU A 92 2.20 2.67 3.01
CA LEU A 92 2.65 1.29 2.88
C LEU A 92 3.59 1.07 1.69
N SER A 93 3.39 1.81 0.59
CA SER A 93 4.28 1.74 -0.57
C SER A 93 5.65 2.33 -0.27
N ALA A 94 5.71 3.48 0.41
CA ALA A 94 6.96 4.14 0.80
C ALA A 94 7.77 3.28 1.78
N LEU A 95 7.14 2.82 2.85
CA LEU A 95 7.78 1.91 3.82
C LEU A 95 8.23 0.59 3.17
N GLY A 96 7.46 0.11 2.19
CA GLY A 96 7.77 -1.14 1.47
C GLY A 96 9.05 -1.12 0.63
N ILE A 97 9.49 0.06 0.21
CA ILE A 97 10.73 0.28 -0.55
C ILE A 97 11.86 0.86 0.31
N ASP A 98 11.74 0.78 1.62
CA ASP A 98 12.73 1.30 2.57
C ASP A 98 12.87 2.83 2.60
N PHE A 99 11.84 3.56 2.12
CA PHE A 99 11.85 5.02 2.20
C PHE A 99 11.74 5.48 3.67
N ASP A 100 12.59 6.40 4.06
CA ASP A 100 12.61 6.99 5.41
C ASP A 100 11.54 8.08 5.53
N LEU A 101 10.30 7.65 5.80
CA LEU A 101 9.19 8.55 6.07
C LEU A 101 9.39 9.30 7.38
N GLN A 102 9.24 10.62 7.30
CA GLN A 102 9.24 11.50 8.47
C GLN A 102 7.79 11.76 8.91
N GLU A 103 7.61 12.03 10.19
CA GLU A 103 6.30 12.45 10.71
C GLU A 103 5.75 13.64 9.91
N ASN A 104 4.47 13.55 9.54
CA ASN A 104 3.76 14.49 8.68
C ASN A 104 4.10 14.49 7.19
N ASP A 105 4.95 13.61 6.70
CA ASP A 105 5.06 13.37 5.25
C ASP A 105 3.69 12.97 4.69
N ILE A 106 3.34 13.49 3.52
CA ILE A 106 2.15 13.04 2.77
C ILE A 106 2.61 12.06 1.71
N ALA A 107 2.06 10.86 1.70
CA ALA A 107 2.39 9.86 0.69
C ALA A 107 1.15 9.39 -0.08
N ALA A 108 1.34 9.13 -1.38
CA ALA A 108 0.32 8.54 -2.25
C ALA A 108 0.94 7.42 -3.10
N ARG A 109 0.22 6.30 -3.23
CA ARG A 109 0.60 5.28 -4.21
C ARG A 109 0.27 5.76 -5.62
N VAL A 110 1.20 5.58 -6.52
CA VAL A 110 1.09 5.94 -7.93
C VAL A 110 1.05 4.68 -8.78
N ASN A 111 0.16 4.65 -9.77
CA ASN A 111 0.23 3.73 -10.89
C ASN A 111 0.56 4.53 -12.15
N PHE A 112 1.57 4.14 -12.91
CA PHE A 112 1.66 4.56 -14.30
C PHE A 112 0.46 4.00 -15.06
N ALA A 113 -0.12 4.84 -15.91
CA ALA A 113 -1.30 4.55 -16.72
C ALA A 113 -1.09 5.01 -18.16
N THR A 114 -1.90 4.52 -19.07
CA THR A 114 -1.92 4.99 -20.47
C THR A 114 -3.22 5.72 -20.73
N CYS A 115 -3.10 6.92 -21.32
CA CYS A 115 -4.22 7.69 -21.82
C CYS A 115 -4.15 7.83 -23.35
N ASP A 116 -5.31 7.93 -23.97
CA ASP A 116 -5.44 8.26 -25.39
C ASP A 116 -5.22 9.77 -25.65
N ARG A 117 -5.31 10.18 -26.93
CA ARG A 117 -5.13 11.58 -27.35
C ARG A 117 -6.18 12.55 -26.78
N ASN A 118 -7.32 12.03 -26.29
CA ASN A 118 -8.37 12.79 -25.64
C ASN A 118 -8.20 12.84 -24.12
N GLY A 119 -7.10 12.31 -23.58
CA GLY A 119 -6.82 12.22 -22.14
C GLY A 119 -7.62 11.16 -21.40
N LYS A 120 -8.29 10.24 -22.10
CA LYS A 120 -9.05 9.16 -21.46
C LYS A 120 -8.15 7.98 -21.16
N VAL A 121 -8.28 7.43 -19.96
CA VAL A 121 -7.52 6.27 -19.49
C VAL A 121 -7.90 5.05 -20.33
N THR A 122 -6.95 4.49 -21.05
CA THR A 122 -7.11 3.24 -21.81
C THR A 122 -6.58 2.05 -21.06
N ASP A 123 -5.54 2.26 -20.23
CA ASP A 123 -4.99 1.24 -19.33
C ASP A 123 -4.53 1.87 -18.01
N ARG A 124 -5.13 1.45 -16.92
CA ARG A 124 -4.83 1.91 -15.55
C ARG A 124 -3.53 1.36 -14.97
N ARG A 125 -2.82 0.53 -15.71
CA ARG A 125 -1.59 -0.15 -15.29
C ARG A 125 -0.48 -0.06 -16.34
N ALA A 126 -0.68 0.70 -17.41
CA ALA A 126 0.28 0.91 -18.50
C ALA A 126 0.90 -0.40 -19.04
N GLY A 127 0.06 -1.42 -19.30
CA GLY A 127 0.51 -2.75 -19.76
C GLY A 127 1.37 -3.50 -18.75
N ARG A 128 1.39 -3.07 -17.49
CA ARG A 128 2.32 -3.56 -16.45
C ARG A 128 3.77 -3.44 -16.90
N ILE A 129 4.17 -2.24 -17.29
CA ILE A 129 5.57 -1.95 -17.64
C ILE A 129 6.52 -2.62 -16.64
N ASN A 130 7.67 -3.07 -17.11
CA ASN A 130 8.66 -3.66 -16.22
C ASN A 130 9.31 -2.59 -15.29
N THR A 131 9.94 -3.06 -14.22
CA THR A 131 10.52 -2.18 -13.19
C THR A 131 11.63 -1.28 -13.75
N ASN A 132 12.43 -1.73 -14.74
CA ASN A 132 13.48 -0.89 -15.33
C ASN A 132 12.89 0.28 -16.12
N THR A 133 11.79 0.06 -16.86
CA THR A 133 11.04 1.14 -17.52
C THR A 133 10.50 2.14 -16.50
N ASN A 134 9.92 1.64 -15.41
CA ASN A 134 9.45 2.49 -14.30
C ASN A 134 10.59 3.35 -13.74
N GLN A 135 11.74 2.76 -13.44
CA GLN A 135 12.92 3.49 -12.94
C GLN A 135 13.35 4.60 -13.88
N ARG A 136 13.41 4.33 -15.20
CA ARG A 136 13.71 5.35 -16.23
C ARG A 136 12.70 6.49 -16.19
N LEU A 137 11.40 6.17 -16.11
CA LEU A 137 10.35 7.19 -16.07
C LEU A 137 10.39 8.00 -14.77
N CYS A 138 10.59 7.36 -13.63
CA CYS A 138 10.75 8.06 -12.35
C CYS A 138 11.95 9.01 -12.39
N GLN A 139 13.08 8.59 -12.95
CA GLN A 139 14.25 9.45 -13.11
C GLN A 139 13.97 10.64 -14.02
N LYS A 140 13.33 10.40 -15.18
CA LYS A 140 12.91 11.46 -16.14
C LYS A 140 12.01 12.51 -15.49
N ILE A 141 11.09 12.07 -14.61
CA ILE A 141 10.18 12.95 -13.86
C ILE A 141 10.96 13.76 -12.84
N LYS A 142 11.81 13.13 -12.03
CA LYS A 142 12.61 13.82 -11.00
C LYS A 142 13.54 14.89 -11.59
N GLU A 143 14.03 14.69 -12.79
CA GLU A 143 14.93 15.66 -13.46
C GLU A 143 14.19 16.86 -14.06
N LYS A 144 12.91 16.73 -14.41
CA LYS A 144 12.19 17.72 -15.20
C LYS A 144 11.03 18.41 -14.47
N VAL A 145 10.50 17.79 -13.42
CA VAL A 145 9.40 18.38 -12.64
C VAL A 145 9.98 19.15 -11.47
N THR A 146 9.48 20.36 -11.24
CA THR A 146 9.86 21.19 -10.09
C THR A 146 8.60 21.69 -9.41
N LEU A 147 8.50 21.53 -8.10
CA LEU A 147 7.43 22.10 -7.30
C LEU A 147 7.97 23.29 -6.49
N ASP A 148 7.29 24.43 -6.63
CA ASP A 148 7.63 25.65 -5.89
C ASP A 148 6.88 25.68 -4.56
N PHE A 149 7.53 25.23 -3.49
CA PHE A 149 7.04 25.32 -2.13
C PHE A 149 8.18 25.15 -1.12
N ASP A 150 7.94 25.54 0.12
CA ASP A 150 8.87 25.31 1.22
C ASP A 150 8.80 23.86 1.66
N GLY A 151 9.61 23.01 0.99
CA GLY A 151 9.65 21.57 1.20
C GLY A 151 10.29 20.81 0.03
N GLU A 152 10.11 19.50 0.07
CA GLU A 152 10.66 18.58 -0.92
C GLU A 152 9.59 17.62 -1.41
N TYR A 153 9.72 17.14 -2.64
CA TYR A 153 8.95 16.00 -3.12
C TYR A 153 9.88 14.86 -3.53
N PHE A 154 9.37 13.64 -3.38
CA PHE A 154 10.05 12.42 -3.81
C PHE A 154 9.13 11.63 -4.71
N PHE A 155 9.71 11.00 -5.73
CA PHE A 155 8.98 10.16 -6.68
C PHE A 155 9.78 8.91 -6.94
N GLU A 156 9.42 7.81 -6.27
CA GLU A 156 10.24 6.60 -6.22
C GLU A 156 9.54 5.38 -6.83
N THR A 157 10.33 4.55 -7.50
CA THR A 157 9.88 3.27 -8.06
C THR A 157 9.54 2.30 -6.96
N VAL A 158 8.37 1.65 -7.06
CA VAL A 158 8.01 0.52 -6.18
C VAL A 158 8.26 -0.81 -6.91
N SER A 159 7.53 -1.08 -7.96
CA SER A 159 7.72 -2.26 -8.84
C SER A 159 6.78 -2.19 -10.04
N GLU A 160 7.16 -2.75 -11.18
CA GLU A 160 6.35 -2.76 -12.39
C GLU A 160 5.82 -1.34 -12.72
N HIS A 161 4.49 -1.18 -12.85
CA HIS A 161 3.82 0.09 -13.10
C HIS A 161 3.58 0.94 -11.83
N ARG A 162 4.10 0.54 -10.68
CA ARG A 162 3.84 1.20 -9.39
C ARG A 162 5.01 2.08 -8.96
N ALA A 163 4.67 3.29 -8.53
CA ALA A 163 5.57 4.24 -7.89
C ALA A 163 4.92 4.79 -6.60
N VAL A 164 5.65 5.57 -5.87
CA VAL A 164 5.15 6.34 -4.73
C VAL A 164 5.54 7.81 -4.90
N PHE A 165 4.60 8.69 -4.57
CA PHE A 165 4.80 10.12 -4.50
C PHE A 165 4.75 10.56 -3.03
N ILE A 166 5.72 11.35 -2.60
CA ILE A 166 5.82 11.82 -1.22
C ILE A 166 6.06 13.34 -1.25
N LEU A 167 5.36 14.05 -0.38
CA LEU A 167 5.59 15.46 -0.08
C LEU A 167 6.03 15.62 1.36
N ARG A 168 7.12 16.34 1.57
CA ARG A 168 7.67 16.71 2.87
C ARG A 168 7.70 18.22 2.99
N GLY A 169 7.05 18.78 3.98
CA GLY A 169 7.01 20.22 4.21
C GLY A 169 5.91 20.66 5.15
N SER A 170 5.93 21.94 5.53
CA SER A 170 4.97 22.49 6.46
C SER A 170 3.61 22.79 5.80
N GLY A 171 2.52 22.64 6.57
CA GLY A 171 1.16 23.00 6.15
C GLY A 171 0.58 22.07 5.08
N LEU A 172 1.03 20.82 5.00
CA LEU A 172 0.51 19.79 4.09
C LEU A 172 -0.53 18.94 4.80
N GLY A 173 -1.64 18.64 4.12
CA GLY A 173 -2.68 17.72 4.58
C GLY A 173 -2.78 16.50 3.67
N GLY A 174 -3.18 15.34 4.24
CA GLY A 174 -3.26 14.08 3.51
C GLY A 174 -4.66 13.70 3.03
N ASN A 175 -5.68 14.49 3.35
CA ASN A 175 -7.07 14.14 3.03
C ASN A 175 -7.47 14.62 1.63
N LEU A 176 -7.05 13.85 0.61
CA LEU A 176 -7.35 14.09 -0.80
C LEU A 176 -8.12 12.92 -1.40
N LEU A 177 -8.96 13.20 -2.38
CA LEU A 177 -9.55 12.17 -3.23
C LEU A 177 -8.49 11.53 -4.13
N ASP A 178 -8.67 10.23 -4.39
CA ASP A 178 -7.89 9.51 -5.39
C ASP A 178 -8.08 10.16 -6.77
N THR A 179 -7.01 10.24 -7.58
CA THR A 179 -7.12 10.69 -8.99
C THR A 179 -7.44 9.54 -9.94
N ASP A 180 -7.43 8.31 -9.46
CA ASP A 180 -7.77 7.11 -10.22
C ASP A 180 -9.30 6.96 -10.35
N PRO A 181 -9.89 7.06 -11.55
CA PRO A 181 -11.34 6.90 -11.76
C PRO A 181 -11.82 5.46 -11.56
N GLN A 182 -10.90 4.53 -11.33
CA GLN A 182 -11.13 3.09 -11.15
C GLN A 182 -11.78 2.37 -12.35
N THR A 183 -11.93 3.07 -13.47
CA THR A 183 -12.44 2.56 -14.74
C THR A 183 -11.62 3.09 -15.91
N THR A 184 -11.76 2.51 -17.09
CA THR A 184 -11.22 2.99 -18.35
C THR A 184 -12.26 3.78 -19.14
N GLY A 185 -11.85 4.53 -20.17
CA GLY A 185 -12.75 5.33 -21.01
C GLY A 185 -13.11 6.70 -20.44
N THR A 186 -12.62 7.04 -19.23
CA THR A 186 -12.80 8.34 -18.56
C THR A 186 -11.47 9.03 -18.35
N THR A 187 -11.48 10.34 -18.14
CA THR A 187 -10.27 11.09 -17.75
C THR A 187 -9.89 10.80 -16.30
N PRO A 188 -8.60 10.88 -15.92
CA PRO A 188 -8.20 10.92 -14.53
C PRO A 188 -8.97 12.00 -13.77
N LEU A 189 -9.25 11.75 -12.50
CA LEU A 189 -9.91 12.74 -11.65
C LEU A 189 -8.94 13.83 -11.24
N GLU A 190 -9.43 15.06 -11.12
CA GLU A 190 -8.62 16.17 -10.62
C GLU A 190 -8.32 16.00 -9.12
N PRO A 191 -7.12 16.38 -8.66
CA PRO A 191 -6.80 16.39 -7.24
C PRO A 191 -7.73 17.31 -6.46
N GLN A 192 -8.47 16.77 -5.50
CA GLN A 192 -9.41 17.51 -4.67
C GLN A 192 -9.13 17.29 -3.19
N ALA A 193 -8.95 18.39 -2.46
CA ALA A 193 -8.86 18.35 -1.01
C ALA A 193 -10.24 18.08 -0.38
N GLN A 194 -10.28 17.20 0.60
CA GLN A 194 -11.47 16.89 1.39
C GLN A 194 -11.50 17.68 2.73
N SER A 195 -10.42 18.40 3.01
CA SER A 195 -10.29 19.24 4.22
C SER A 195 -9.49 20.51 3.90
N GLN A 196 -9.66 21.54 4.72
CA GLN A 196 -9.01 22.83 4.51
C GLN A 196 -7.47 22.72 4.58
N ASP A 197 -6.94 21.93 5.49
CA ASP A 197 -5.49 21.70 5.64
C ASP A 197 -4.86 20.98 4.43
N SER A 198 -5.66 20.34 3.59
CA SER A 198 -5.21 19.59 2.42
C SER A 198 -5.22 20.40 1.10
N GLN A 199 -5.66 21.67 1.13
CA GLN A 199 -5.75 22.51 -0.07
C GLN A 199 -4.38 22.77 -0.71
N LYS A 200 -3.36 23.06 0.10
CA LYS A 200 -1.98 23.24 -0.37
C LYS A 200 -1.48 21.99 -1.08
N THR A 201 -1.71 20.83 -0.48
CA THR A 201 -1.32 19.53 -1.06
C THR A 201 -2.02 19.28 -2.39
N ALA A 202 -3.34 19.53 -2.49
CA ALA A 202 -4.09 19.36 -3.73
C ALA A 202 -3.56 20.26 -4.85
N THR A 203 -3.16 21.49 -4.53
CA THR A 203 -2.54 22.43 -5.50
C THR A 203 -1.19 21.92 -5.98
N LEU A 204 -0.32 21.42 -5.09
CA LEU A 204 0.97 20.85 -5.45
C LEU A 204 0.82 19.60 -6.31
N VAL A 205 -0.10 18.70 -5.95
CA VAL A 205 -0.39 17.47 -6.73
C VAL A 205 -0.90 17.83 -8.13
N ARG A 206 -1.74 18.85 -8.27
CA ARG A 206 -2.22 19.33 -9.58
C ARG A 206 -1.04 19.84 -10.42
N SER A 207 -0.20 20.71 -9.86
CA SER A 207 0.99 21.23 -10.53
C SER A 207 1.94 20.10 -10.95
N PHE A 208 2.14 19.11 -10.08
CA PHE A 208 2.94 17.92 -10.40
C PHE A 208 2.39 17.15 -11.59
N ILE A 209 1.07 16.86 -11.61
CA ILE A 209 0.42 16.12 -12.70
C ILE A 209 0.47 16.91 -14.02
N GLU A 210 0.28 18.22 -13.99
CA GLU A 210 0.34 19.08 -15.19
C GLU A 210 1.73 19.06 -15.83
N GLN A 211 2.80 19.21 -15.03
CA GLN A 211 4.17 19.12 -15.52
C GLN A 211 4.51 17.70 -16.01
N LEU A 212 4.07 16.69 -15.28
CA LEU A 212 4.29 15.28 -15.63
C LEU A 212 3.67 14.93 -16.99
N LYS A 213 2.48 15.44 -17.32
CA LYS A 213 1.85 15.25 -18.65
C LYS A 213 2.77 15.72 -19.78
N GLN A 214 3.46 16.84 -19.59
CA GLN A 214 4.42 17.35 -20.58
C GLN A 214 5.69 16.49 -20.64
N VAL A 215 6.19 16.05 -19.48
CA VAL A 215 7.40 15.21 -19.38
C VAL A 215 7.20 13.85 -20.04
N LEU A 216 6.00 13.28 -19.95
CA LEU A 216 5.67 11.95 -20.49
C LEU A 216 4.96 12.00 -21.84
N ALA A 217 4.83 13.15 -22.48
CA ALA A 217 4.08 13.32 -23.75
C ALA A 217 4.68 12.52 -24.93
N ASP A 218 5.94 12.14 -24.87
CA ASP A 218 6.67 11.35 -25.86
C ASP A 218 6.62 9.82 -25.59
N GLU A 219 5.97 9.39 -24.50
CA GLU A 219 5.82 7.96 -24.18
C GLU A 219 4.53 7.40 -24.82
N ASP A 220 4.65 6.32 -25.58
CA ASP A 220 3.50 5.64 -26.21
C ASP A 220 2.57 4.97 -25.18
N SER A 221 3.15 4.53 -24.07
CA SER A 221 2.47 3.97 -22.90
C SER A 221 3.05 4.59 -21.64
N ALA A 222 2.36 4.43 -20.52
CA ALA A 222 2.78 5.05 -19.25
C ALA A 222 2.95 6.59 -19.35
N ASN A 223 2.13 7.23 -20.17
CA ASN A 223 2.10 8.67 -20.43
C ASN A 223 1.26 9.45 -19.40
N MET A 224 0.77 8.78 -18.37
CA MET A 224 -0.05 9.35 -17.29
C MET A 224 0.22 8.60 -15.98
N ILE A 225 -0.17 9.22 -14.88
CA ILE A 225 -0.22 8.58 -13.56
C ILE A 225 -1.61 8.66 -12.94
N LEU A 226 -1.92 7.69 -12.10
CA LEU A 226 -3.11 7.64 -11.26
C LEU A 226 -2.67 7.49 -9.81
N MET A 227 -3.08 8.41 -8.94
CA MET A 227 -2.66 8.48 -7.55
C MET A 227 -3.79 8.00 -6.63
N ARG A 228 -3.44 7.24 -5.59
CA ARG A 228 -4.39 6.63 -4.66
C ARG A 228 -3.86 6.55 -3.25
N GLY A 229 -4.80 6.67 -2.29
CA GLY A 229 -4.52 6.47 -0.88
C GLY A 229 -3.53 7.51 -0.36
N PHE A 230 -3.86 8.77 -0.59
CA PHE A 230 -3.17 9.89 0.06
C PHE A 230 -3.36 9.78 1.56
N GLU A 231 -2.28 9.94 2.30
CA GLU A 231 -2.33 9.90 3.75
C GLU A 231 -1.15 10.68 4.32
N ARG A 232 -1.36 11.28 5.49
CA ARG A 232 -0.30 11.86 6.32
C ARG A 232 0.32 10.77 7.17
N TYR A 233 1.64 10.61 7.08
CA TYR A 233 2.33 9.63 7.91
C TYR A 233 2.29 10.05 9.38
N GLN A 234 1.86 9.11 10.20
CA GLN A 234 1.96 9.16 11.66
C GLN A 234 2.59 7.85 12.12
N PRO A 235 3.58 7.91 13.03
CA PRO A 235 4.17 6.70 13.60
C PRO A 235 3.11 5.84 14.30
N PHE A 236 3.17 4.54 14.06
CA PHE A 236 2.36 3.56 14.76
C PHE A 236 3.10 3.05 16.01
N ARG A 237 2.35 2.73 17.05
CA ARG A 237 2.92 1.97 18.17
C ARG A 237 3.30 0.57 17.67
N SER A 238 4.54 0.17 17.94
CA SER A 238 5.09 -1.10 17.44
C SER A 238 4.45 -2.32 18.11
N LEU A 239 4.65 -3.51 17.53
CA LEU A 239 4.30 -4.79 18.18
C LEU A 239 5.04 -4.97 19.52
N ALA A 240 6.28 -4.47 19.61
CA ALA A 240 7.05 -4.54 20.83
C ALA A 240 6.44 -3.68 21.94
N ASP A 241 5.99 -2.47 21.61
CA ASP A 241 5.35 -1.56 22.58
C ASP A 241 4.01 -2.08 23.05
N ARG A 242 3.20 -2.62 22.12
CA ARG A 242 1.84 -3.06 22.40
C ARG A 242 1.78 -4.45 23.03
N PHE A 243 2.50 -5.40 22.46
CA PHE A 243 2.30 -6.82 22.78
C PHE A 243 3.58 -7.52 23.26
N LYS A 244 4.67 -6.79 23.48
CA LYS A 244 5.96 -7.34 23.89
C LYS A 244 6.54 -8.34 22.87
N LEU A 245 6.16 -8.21 21.60
CA LEU A 245 6.57 -9.10 20.51
C LEU A 245 7.65 -8.45 19.67
N LYS A 246 8.79 -9.10 19.55
CA LYS A 246 9.82 -8.73 18.58
C LYS A 246 9.49 -9.42 17.24
N GLY A 247 8.96 -8.64 16.29
CA GLY A 247 8.53 -9.14 14.99
C GLY A 247 9.66 -9.20 13.97
N VAL A 248 9.64 -10.24 13.14
CA VAL A 248 10.53 -10.39 11.98
C VAL A 248 9.68 -10.79 10.78
N CYS A 249 9.87 -10.13 9.64
CA CYS A 249 9.12 -10.37 8.42
C CYS A 249 10.03 -10.94 7.32
N VAL A 250 9.52 -11.97 6.63
CA VAL A 250 10.07 -12.48 5.38
C VAL A 250 9.00 -12.31 4.30
N ALA A 251 9.14 -11.32 3.44
CA ALA A 251 8.18 -11.05 2.37
C ALA A 251 8.86 -10.41 1.16
N ASP A 252 8.37 -10.77 -0.04
CA ASP A 252 8.84 -10.20 -1.30
C ASP A 252 8.08 -8.96 -1.71
N TYR A 253 6.76 -8.98 -1.54
CA TYR A 253 5.90 -7.92 -2.01
C TYR A 253 6.03 -6.66 -1.14
N PRO A 254 6.30 -5.48 -1.74
CA PRO A 254 6.60 -4.27 -0.98
C PRO A 254 5.52 -3.87 0.04
N MET A 255 4.25 -4.10 -0.26
CA MET A 255 3.17 -3.73 0.66
C MET A 255 3.21 -4.53 1.97
N TYR A 256 3.54 -5.84 1.93
CA TYR A 256 3.68 -6.64 3.16
C TYR A 256 4.88 -6.18 3.99
N ARG A 257 5.98 -5.84 3.33
CA ARG A 257 7.15 -5.24 3.98
C ARG A 257 6.79 -3.90 4.61
N GLY A 258 5.98 -3.08 3.89
CA GLY A 258 5.50 -1.80 4.38
C GLY A 258 4.65 -1.91 5.65
N VAL A 259 3.69 -2.83 5.68
CA VAL A 259 2.89 -3.11 6.90
C VAL A 259 3.81 -3.56 8.04
N SER A 260 4.73 -4.47 7.77
CA SER A 260 5.63 -5.00 8.80
C SER A 260 6.53 -3.90 9.40
N ARG A 261 7.08 -3.01 8.56
CA ARG A 261 7.85 -1.86 9.04
C ARG A 261 7.02 -0.87 9.83
N LEU A 262 5.80 -0.59 9.37
CA LEU A 262 4.86 0.27 10.09
C LEU A 262 4.66 -0.20 11.53
N LEU A 263 4.70 -1.51 11.74
CA LEU A 263 4.51 -2.16 13.05
C LEU A 263 5.83 -2.46 13.79
N GLY A 264 6.96 -1.93 13.30
CA GLY A 264 8.26 -2.06 13.95
C GLY A 264 8.91 -3.43 13.83
N MET A 265 8.54 -4.21 12.80
CA MET A 265 9.19 -5.50 12.53
C MET A 265 10.50 -5.32 11.75
N ASP A 266 11.48 -6.14 12.05
CA ASP A 266 12.68 -6.28 11.23
C ASP A 266 12.34 -6.99 9.91
N ILE A 267 12.85 -6.51 8.79
CA ILE A 267 12.68 -7.14 7.49
C ILE A 267 13.94 -7.92 7.14
N LEU A 268 13.83 -9.23 7.02
CA LEU A 268 14.96 -10.03 6.57
C LEU A 268 15.23 -9.80 5.08
N PRO A 269 16.50 -9.74 4.68
CA PRO A 269 16.87 -9.70 3.27
C PRO A 269 16.40 -10.98 2.59
N ARG A 270 16.06 -10.85 1.30
CA ARG A 270 15.75 -12.04 0.48
C ARG A 270 16.95 -13.00 0.51
N GLY A 271 16.69 -14.25 0.83
CA GLY A 271 17.68 -15.30 0.59
C GLY A 271 17.96 -15.36 -0.93
N ARG A 272 19.22 -15.49 -1.29
CA ARG A 272 19.64 -15.73 -2.69
C ARG A 272 19.32 -17.15 -3.09
#